data_a8ca8463218a0b3df1669023cbd305d4
#
_entry.id   a8ca8463218a0b3df1669023cbd305d4
#
_cell.length_a   1.000
_cell.length_b   1.000
_cell.length_c   1.000
_cell.angle_alpha   90.00
_cell.angle_beta   90.00
_cell.angle_gamma   90.00
#
_symmetry.space_group_name_H-M   'P 1'
#
loop_
_entity.id
_entity.type
_entity.pdbx_description
1 polymer ?
#
loop_
_entity_poly.entity_id
_entity_poly.type
_entity_poly.pdbx_seq_one_letter_code
_entity_poly.pdbx_strand_id
1 'polypeptide(L)'
;LLVYAIEDPKSIGNLRHFKQRHVRSARKAYPQAVYQQKVDVIVPVYNGLEYFDALFSGIEKTKVPYRLIIVNDKSPDPEVGNYLEKYAAEHDNVVLLNNETNMGFLPSVNRGLKMAENHVALVNTDVEVPEEWLERLMLPIFAKENIATTTPFTTCGTICSFPDFCRDNKLFEGMPLWEIDDEFRMIRPQYPAMPT
;
A
#
# COMPACT_ATOMS: atom_id res chain seq x y z
N LEU A 1 1.34 3.93 -4.24
CA LEU A 1 2.04 3.73 -2.96
C LEU A 1 3.56 3.73 -3.19
N LEU A 2 4.25 4.77 -2.77
CA LEU A 2 5.66 5.01 -3.14
C LEU A 2 6.57 4.73 -1.96
N VAL A 3 7.40 3.70 -2.05
CA VAL A 3 8.30 3.27 -0.96
C VAL A 3 9.74 3.68 -1.29
N TYR A 4 10.04 4.98 -1.29
CA TYR A 4 11.40 5.46 -1.51
C TYR A 4 11.71 6.71 -0.69
N ALA A 5 12.90 6.80 -0.15
CA ALA A 5 13.45 8.03 0.40
C ALA A 5 14.45 8.64 -0.58
N ILE A 6 14.44 9.92 -0.71
CA ILE A 6 15.33 10.68 -1.57
C ILE A 6 16.24 11.53 -0.69
N GLU A 7 17.55 11.52 -0.99
CA GLU A 7 18.55 12.25 -0.19
C GLU A 7 18.35 13.77 -0.20
N ASP A 8 17.79 14.31 -1.29
CA ASP A 8 17.49 15.75 -1.40
C ASP A 8 16.15 15.95 -2.14
N PRO A 9 15.03 16.11 -1.41
CA PRO A 9 13.73 16.37 -2.01
C PRO A 9 13.69 17.64 -2.88
N LYS A 10 14.56 18.62 -2.62
CA LYS A 10 14.61 19.87 -3.39
C LYS A 10 15.18 19.69 -4.79
N SER A 11 15.92 18.61 -5.03
CA SER A 11 16.47 18.29 -6.35
C SER A 11 15.45 17.80 -7.36
N ILE A 12 14.21 17.48 -6.91
CA ILE A 12 13.13 16.90 -7.72
C ILE A 12 12.21 17.98 -8.30
N GLY A 13 12.56 19.23 -8.22
CA GLY A 13 11.78 20.34 -8.79
C GLY A 13 11.45 20.23 -10.29
N ASN A 14 11.86 19.13 -10.95
CA ASN A 14 11.55 18.87 -12.34
C ASN A 14 11.74 17.38 -12.69
N LEU A 15 10.68 16.58 -12.62
CA LEU A 15 10.67 15.16 -13.03
C LEU A 15 11.28 14.94 -14.43
N ARG A 16 11.17 15.91 -15.35
CA ARG A 16 11.79 15.85 -16.67
C ARG A 16 13.32 15.88 -16.60
N HIS A 17 13.92 16.58 -15.63
CA HIS A 17 15.36 16.55 -15.38
C HIS A 17 15.83 15.27 -14.69
N PHE A 18 14.94 14.62 -13.96
CA PHE A 18 15.21 13.35 -13.29
C PHE A 18 15.45 12.22 -14.32
N LYS A 19 14.64 12.16 -15.38
CA LYS A 19 14.77 11.18 -16.48
C LYS A 19 16.14 11.20 -17.16
N GLN A 20 16.84 12.34 -17.15
CA GLN A 20 18.11 12.50 -17.84
C GLN A 20 19.34 12.11 -17.00
N ARG A 21 19.23 11.99 -15.68
CA ARG A 21 20.40 11.81 -14.79
C ARG A 21 20.57 10.40 -14.24
N HIS A 22 19.56 9.55 -14.31
CA HIS A 22 19.62 8.22 -13.70
C HIS A 22 19.80 7.15 -14.78
N VAL A 23 20.98 6.52 -14.75
CA VAL A 23 21.23 5.29 -15.51
C VAL A 23 20.22 4.25 -15.02
N ARG A 24 19.40 3.71 -15.94
CA ARG A 24 18.48 2.59 -15.68
C ARG A 24 19.26 1.47 -15.00
N SER A 25 19.17 1.37 -13.69
CA SER A 25 19.68 0.18 -13.02
C SER A 25 18.71 -0.95 -13.34
N ALA A 26 19.23 -2.09 -13.81
CA ALA A 26 18.41 -3.27 -13.99
C ALA A 26 17.62 -3.56 -12.70
N ARG A 27 16.32 -3.87 -12.83
CA ARG A 27 15.46 -4.27 -11.70
C ARG A 27 16.19 -5.35 -10.92
N LYS A 28 16.61 -5.06 -9.69
CA LYS A 28 17.17 -6.09 -8.81
C LYS A 28 15.99 -6.93 -8.32
N ALA A 29 16.12 -8.25 -8.45
CA ALA A 29 15.18 -9.16 -7.81
C ALA A 29 15.16 -8.88 -6.29
N TYR A 30 13.97 -8.96 -5.70
CA TYR A 30 13.83 -8.86 -4.25
C TYR A 30 14.47 -10.08 -3.58
N PRO A 31 14.97 -9.95 -2.33
CA PRO A 31 15.48 -11.08 -1.59
C PRO A 31 14.44 -12.20 -1.49
N GLN A 32 14.87 -13.45 -1.61
CA GLN A 32 13.98 -14.62 -1.53
C GLN A 32 13.18 -14.63 -0.21
N ALA A 33 13.75 -14.10 0.86
CA ALA A 33 13.09 -13.96 2.17
C ALA A 33 11.76 -13.20 2.11
N VAL A 34 11.62 -12.21 1.20
CA VAL A 34 10.37 -11.46 1.00
C VAL A 34 9.24 -12.39 0.56
N TYR A 35 9.53 -13.32 -0.37
CA TYR A 35 8.53 -14.25 -0.91
C TYR A 35 8.26 -15.47 -0.02
N GLN A 36 9.04 -15.67 1.02
CA GLN A 36 8.85 -16.74 1.99
C GLN A 36 7.94 -16.35 3.15
N GLN A 37 7.62 -15.07 3.26
CA GLN A 37 6.71 -14.55 4.29
C GLN A 37 5.28 -14.58 3.80
N LYS A 38 4.36 -14.81 4.71
CA LYS A 38 2.93 -14.58 4.49
C LYS A 38 2.54 -13.25 5.11
N VAL A 39 1.68 -12.49 4.45
CA VAL A 39 1.22 -11.18 4.93
C VAL A 39 -0.30 -11.20 5.04
N ASP A 40 -0.83 -10.71 6.15
CA ASP A 40 -2.25 -10.43 6.31
C ASP A 40 -2.52 -9.00 5.84
N VAL A 41 -3.20 -8.85 4.71
CA VAL A 41 -3.62 -7.56 4.16
C VAL A 41 -4.99 -7.23 4.73
N ILE A 42 -5.09 -6.18 5.54
CA ILE A 42 -6.34 -5.76 6.19
C ILE A 42 -6.91 -4.57 5.43
N VAL A 43 -8.16 -4.69 4.99
CA VAL A 43 -8.90 -3.63 4.32
C VAL A 43 -10.18 -3.34 5.11
N PRO A 44 -10.23 -2.24 5.91
CA PRO A 44 -11.47 -1.77 6.51
C PRO A 44 -12.32 -1.08 5.44
N VAL A 45 -13.59 -1.49 5.32
CA VAL A 45 -14.50 -1.02 4.27
C VAL A 45 -15.69 -0.31 4.90
N TYR A 46 -15.98 0.92 4.44
CA TYR A 46 -17.22 1.62 4.65
C TYR A 46 -17.62 2.36 3.38
N ASN A 47 -18.51 1.80 2.58
CA ASN A 47 -18.83 2.24 1.21
C ASN A 47 -17.61 2.18 0.26
N GLY A 48 -17.60 2.98 -0.81
CA GLY A 48 -16.47 3.10 -1.73
C GLY A 48 -16.41 2.02 -2.80
N LEU A 49 -17.57 1.52 -3.25
CA LEU A 49 -17.68 0.49 -4.28
C LEU A 49 -16.90 0.84 -5.55
N GLU A 50 -16.84 2.12 -5.89
CA GLU A 50 -16.14 2.65 -7.04
C GLU A 50 -14.61 2.44 -7.03
N TYR A 51 -14.03 2.15 -5.87
CA TYR A 51 -12.59 1.91 -5.72
C TYR A 51 -12.22 0.41 -5.74
N PHE A 52 -13.18 -0.49 -5.56
CA PHE A 52 -12.90 -1.91 -5.30
C PHE A 52 -12.18 -2.60 -6.44
N ASP A 53 -12.58 -2.37 -7.69
CA ASP A 53 -11.95 -3.00 -8.84
C ASP A 53 -10.47 -2.61 -8.97
N ALA A 54 -10.15 -1.32 -8.76
CA ALA A 54 -8.78 -0.83 -8.80
C ALA A 54 -7.95 -1.39 -7.65
N LEU A 55 -8.49 -1.37 -6.43
CA LEU A 55 -7.81 -1.86 -5.23
C LEU A 55 -7.55 -3.36 -5.30
N PHE A 56 -8.57 -4.18 -5.50
CA PHE A 56 -8.43 -5.62 -5.44
C PHE A 56 -7.60 -6.17 -6.60
N SER A 57 -7.80 -5.66 -7.83
CA SER A 57 -6.94 -6.02 -8.95
C SER A 57 -5.47 -5.63 -8.74
N GLY A 58 -5.22 -4.54 -8.01
CA GLY A 58 -3.86 -4.14 -7.61
C GLY A 58 -3.27 -5.10 -6.58
N ILE A 59 -4.04 -5.48 -5.57
CA ILE A 59 -3.62 -6.44 -4.54
C ILE A 59 -3.28 -7.81 -5.16
N GLU A 60 -4.09 -8.30 -6.08
CA GLU A 60 -3.91 -9.59 -6.74
C GLU A 60 -2.61 -9.70 -7.55
N LYS A 61 -2.03 -8.58 -7.98
CA LYS A 61 -0.76 -8.56 -8.73
C LYS A 61 0.48 -8.81 -7.86
N THR A 62 0.35 -8.84 -6.53
CA THR A 62 1.50 -9.14 -5.65
C THR A 62 1.90 -10.61 -5.76
N LYS A 63 3.21 -10.88 -5.65
CA LYS A 63 3.79 -12.23 -5.63
C LYS A 63 4.11 -12.72 -4.23
N VAL A 64 4.06 -11.83 -3.24
CA VAL A 64 4.19 -12.22 -1.82
C VAL A 64 2.94 -13.00 -1.43
N PRO A 65 3.07 -14.18 -0.81
CA PRO A 65 1.91 -14.91 -0.29
C PRO A 65 1.12 -14.03 0.69
N TYR A 66 -0.17 -13.89 0.47
CA TYR A 66 -1.02 -13.07 1.35
C TYR A 66 -2.36 -13.73 1.66
N ARG A 67 -2.96 -13.30 2.76
CA ARG A 67 -4.36 -13.49 3.11
C ARG A 67 -5.00 -12.12 3.18
N LEU A 68 -6.12 -11.93 2.51
CA LEU A 68 -6.86 -10.67 2.52
C LEU A 68 -7.97 -10.75 3.58
N ILE A 69 -7.93 -9.84 4.55
CA ILE A 69 -8.92 -9.72 5.62
C ILE A 69 -9.72 -8.44 5.36
N ILE A 70 -10.92 -8.57 4.85
CA ILE A 70 -11.82 -7.46 4.58
C ILE A 70 -12.76 -7.30 5.79
N VAL A 71 -12.85 -6.09 6.32
CA VAL A 71 -13.76 -5.78 7.43
C VAL A 71 -14.81 -4.77 6.96
N ASN A 72 -15.98 -5.26 6.59
CA ASN A 72 -17.11 -4.41 6.22
C ASN A 72 -17.73 -3.81 7.48
N ASP A 73 -17.58 -2.49 7.65
CA ASP A 73 -18.09 -1.74 8.81
C ASP A 73 -19.55 -1.33 8.66
N LYS A 74 -20.38 -2.31 8.26
CA LYS A 74 -21.81 -2.10 8.06
C LYS A 74 -22.06 -1.01 7.01
N SER A 75 -21.48 -1.13 5.85
CA SER A 75 -21.74 -0.24 4.71
C SER A 75 -23.25 -0.15 4.46
N PRO A 76 -23.84 1.05 4.36
CA PRO A 76 -25.27 1.22 4.14
C PRO A 76 -25.70 0.83 2.72
N ASP A 77 -24.81 0.91 1.73
CA ASP A 77 -25.08 0.48 0.36
C ASP A 77 -25.06 -1.05 0.28
N PRO A 78 -26.17 -1.70 -0.08
CA PRO A 78 -26.24 -3.14 -0.19
C PRO A 78 -25.35 -3.72 -1.29
N GLU A 79 -25.04 -2.95 -2.35
CA GLU A 79 -24.15 -3.39 -3.43
C GLU A 79 -22.73 -3.62 -2.92
N VAL A 80 -22.29 -2.89 -1.90
CA VAL A 80 -21.01 -3.12 -1.23
C VAL A 80 -20.97 -4.49 -0.59
N GLY A 81 -22.00 -4.84 0.18
CA GLY A 81 -22.10 -6.17 0.80
C GLY A 81 -22.10 -7.29 -0.24
N ASN A 82 -22.94 -7.17 -1.27
CA ASN A 82 -23.07 -8.13 -2.36
C ASN A 82 -21.73 -8.35 -3.09
N TYR A 83 -21.02 -7.27 -3.38
CA TYR A 83 -19.69 -7.35 -4.03
C TYR A 83 -18.68 -8.10 -3.15
N LEU A 84 -18.58 -7.73 -1.87
CA LEU A 84 -17.61 -8.33 -0.95
C LEU A 84 -17.90 -9.80 -0.67
N GLU A 85 -19.17 -10.20 -0.55
CA GLU A 85 -19.57 -11.60 -0.37
C GLU A 85 -19.21 -12.44 -1.60
N LYS A 86 -19.52 -11.92 -2.80
CA LYS A 86 -19.14 -12.57 -4.05
C LYS A 86 -17.63 -12.70 -4.16
N TYR A 87 -16.89 -11.61 -3.94
CA TYR A 87 -15.44 -11.60 -4.02
C TYR A 87 -14.81 -12.61 -3.05
N ALA A 88 -15.29 -12.65 -1.80
CA ALA A 88 -14.82 -13.63 -0.81
C ALA A 88 -15.14 -15.08 -1.18
N ALA A 89 -16.27 -15.33 -1.85
CA ALA A 89 -16.63 -16.67 -2.31
C ALA A 89 -15.80 -17.18 -3.50
N GLU A 90 -15.25 -16.26 -4.29
CA GLU A 90 -14.42 -16.56 -5.46
C GLU A 90 -12.92 -16.71 -5.14
N HIS A 91 -12.47 -16.36 -3.90
CA HIS A 91 -11.06 -16.31 -3.51
C HIS A 91 -10.80 -17.01 -2.18
N ASP A 92 -10.14 -18.15 -2.18
CA ASP A 92 -9.84 -18.97 -1.00
C ASP A 92 -8.95 -18.26 0.06
N ASN A 93 -8.20 -17.25 -0.35
CA ASN A 93 -7.32 -16.48 0.52
C ASN A 93 -7.99 -15.22 1.11
N VAL A 94 -9.30 -15.06 0.93
CA VAL A 94 -10.07 -13.92 1.44
C VAL A 94 -10.91 -14.32 2.65
N VAL A 95 -10.86 -13.49 3.68
CA VAL A 95 -11.72 -13.57 4.88
C VAL A 95 -12.55 -12.31 4.96
N LEU A 96 -13.88 -12.44 4.88
CA LEU A 96 -14.80 -11.32 5.04
C LEU A 96 -15.37 -11.31 6.47
N LEU A 97 -15.24 -10.20 7.15
CA LEU A 97 -15.81 -9.91 8.45
C LEU A 97 -16.87 -8.80 8.31
N ASN A 98 -18.12 -9.08 8.65
CA ASN A 98 -19.18 -8.07 8.67
C ASN A 98 -19.41 -7.57 10.11
N ASN A 99 -19.34 -6.25 10.33
CA ASN A 99 -19.75 -5.64 11.59
C ASN A 99 -21.28 -5.56 11.66
N GLU A 100 -21.84 -5.75 12.85
CA GLU A 100 -23.28 -5.64 13.07
C GLU A 100 -23.78 -4.19 12.99
N THR A 101 -22.91 -3.25 13.36
CA THR A 101 -23.15 -1.81 13.34
C THR A 101 -21.91 -1.11 12.79
N ASN A 102 -22.07 0.13 12.32
CA ASN A 102 -20.91 0.97 11.99
C ASN A 102 -20.15 1.31 13.29
N MET A 103 -18.95 0.78 13.40
CA MET A 103 -18.07 0.96 14.56
C MET A 103 -16.99 2.03 14.31
N GLY A 104 -16.79 2.43 13.07
CA GLY A 104 -15.73 3.34 12.64
C GLY A 104 -14.42 2.63 12.30
N PHE A 105 -13.46 3.42 11.78
CA PHE A 105 -12.20 2.93 11.23
C PHE A 105 -11.36 2.12 12.23
N LEU A 106 -11.07 2.69 13.40
CA LEU A 106 -10.16 2.04 14.37
C LEU A 106 -10.68 0.71 14.92
N PRO A 107 -11.95 0.58 15.34
CA PRO A 107 -12.49 -0.71 15.76
C PRO A 107 -12.48 -1.75 14.64
N SER A 108 -12.78 -1.36 13.40
CA SER A 108 -12.75 -2.25 12.24
C SER A 108 -11.34 -2.74 11.93
N VAL A 109 -10.34 -1.85 11.95
CA VAL A 109 -8.92 -2.23 11.87
C VAL A 109 -8.54 -3.20 13.00
N ASN A 110 -8.91 -2.87 14.25
CA ASN A 110 -8.59 -3.73 15.40
C ASN A 110 -9.25 -5.11 15.29
N ARG A 111 -10.43 -5.20 14.68
CA ARG A 111 -11.07 -6.48 14.41
C ARG A 111 -10.28 -7.31 13.41
N GLY A 112 -9.81 -6.69 12.34
CA GLY A 112 -8.91 -7.33 11.39
C GLY A 112 -7.59 -7.78 12.03
N LEU A 113 -6.98 -6.91 12.86
CA LEU A 113 -5.73 -7.21 13.57
C LEU A 113 -5.85 -8.42 14.52
N LYS A 114 -7.02 -8.61 15.16
CA LYS A 114 -7.27 -9.80 16.00
C LYS A 114 -7.29 -11.12 15.21
N MET A 115 -7.54 -11.06 13.91
CA MET A 115 -7.48 -12.21 12.99
C MET A 115 -6.12 -12.43 12.39
N ALA A 116 -5.25 -11.42 12.47
CA ALA A 116 -3.92 -11.48 11.86
C ALA A 116 -2.98 -12.42 12.63
N GLU A 117 -2.22 -13.21 11.89
CA GLU A 117 -1.24 -14.19 12.40
C GLU A 117 0.16 -13.97 11.82
N ASN A 118 0.27 -13.08 10.83
CA ASN A 118 1.48 -12.84 10.05
C ASN A 118 1.88 -11.35 10.12
N HIS A 119 2.84 -10.95 9.30
CA HIS A 119 3.06 -9.52 9.04
C HIS A 119 1.77 -8.88 8.54
N VAL A 120 1.50 -7.65 8.93
CA VAL A 120 0.26 -6.97 8.58
C VAL A 120 0.53 -5.82 7.62
N ALA A 121 -0.24 -5.76 6.53
CA ALA A 121 -0.36 -4.58 5.69
C ALA A 121 -1.77 -4.00 5.84
N LEU A 122 -1.87 -2.74 6.29
CA LEU A 122 -3.14 -2.02 6.38
C LEU A 122 -3.32 -1.18 5.12
N VAL A 123 -4.43 -1.36 4.42
CA VAL A 123 -4.73 -0.69 3.15
C VAL A 123 -6.15 -0.12 3.20
N ASN A 124 -6.30 1.17 2.92
CA ASN A 124 -7.62 1.80 2.81
C ASN A 124 -8.30 1.44 1.48
N THR A 125 -9.62 1.57 1.41
CA THR A 125 -10.41 1.27 0.20
C THR A 125 -10.14 2.19 -0.98
N ASP A 126 -9.81 3.44 -0.73
CA ASP A 126 -9.54 4.49 -1.72
C ASP A 126 -8.08 4.53 -2.21
N VAL A 127 -7.35 3.43 -2.01
CA VAL A 127 -5.95 3.30 -2.41
C VAL A 127 -5.82 2.48 -3.68
N GLU A 128 -5.12 2.99 -4.66
CA GLU A 128 -4.62 2.23 -5.80
C GLU A 128 -3.19 1.78 -5.52
N VAL A 129 -2.93 0.47 -5.58
CA VAL A 129 -1.61 -0.12 -5.30
C VAL A 129 -0.95 -0.56 -6.61
N PRO A 130 0.34 -0.18 -6.84
CA PRO A 130 1.06 -0.57 -8.05
C PRO A 130 1.58 -2.00 -7.94
N GLU A 131 2.11 -2.53 -9.06
CA GLU A 131 2.82 -3.81 -9.03
C GLU A 131 3.95 -3.83 -8.00
N GLU A 132 4.17 -4.98 -7.37
CA GLU A 132 5.24 -5.20 -6.38
C GLU A 132 5.15 -4.24 -5.16
N TRP A 133 3.97 -3.69 -4.86
CA TRP A 133 3.76 -2.78 -3.73
C TRP A 133 4.11 -3.44 -2.40
N LEU A 134 3.70 -4.69 -2.21
CA LEU A 134 3.90 -5.42 -0.97
C LEU A 134 5.36 -5.86 -0.82
N GLU A 135 5.99 -6.30 -1.91
CA GLU A 135 7.42 -6.60 -1.96
C GLU A 135 8.26 -5.40 -1.53
N ARG A 136 7.88 -4.21 -1.99
CA ARG A 136 8.58 -2.97 -1.64
C ARG A 136 8.35 -2.54 -0.20
N LEU A 137 7.15 -2.72 0.33
CA LEU A 137 6.87 -2.48 1.75
C LEU A 137 7.62 -3.45 2.67
N MET A 138 7.78 -4.69 2.25
CA MET A 138 8.49 -5.70 3.02
C MET A 138 10.01 -5.52 2.98
N LEU A 139 10.56 -4.97 1.90
CA LEU A 139 12.01 -4.89 1.70
C LEU A 139 12.79 -4.23 2.84
N PRO A 140 12.37 -3.09 3.43
CA PRO A 140 13.11 -2.48 4.54
C PRO A 140 13.21 -3.38 5.77
N ILE A 141 12.18 -4.20 6.03
CA ILE A 141 12.14 -5.12 7.18
C ILE A 141 13.27 -6.15 7.09
N PHE A 142 13.63 -6.56 5.87
CA PHE A 142 14.72 -7.53 5.63
C PHE A 142 16.08 -6.85 5.37
N ALA A 143 16.09 -5.57 5.05
CA ALA A 143 17.31 -4.81 4.77
C ALA A 143 17.99 -4.27 6.03
N LYS A 144 17.25 -4.06 7.10
CA LYS A 144 17.75 -3.49 8.36
C LYS A 144 17.13 -4.20 9.55
N GLU A 145 17.93 -4.37 10.60
CA GLU A 145 17.43 -4.86 11.88
C GLU A 145 16.57 -3.80 12.58
N ASN A 146 15.62 -4.26 13.40
CA ASN A 146 14.76 -3.40 14.24
C ASN A 146 13.79 -2.47 13.47
N ILE A 147 13.38 -2.83 12.27
CA ILE A 147 12.29 -2.15 11.57
C ILE A 147 10.96 -2.76 12.03
N ALA A 148 10.16 -1.99 12.75
CA ALA A 148 8.85 -2.41 13.23
C ALA A 148 7.73 -2.10 12.23
N THR A 149 7.81 -0.98 11.51
CA THR A 149 6.80 -0.54 10.55
C THR A 149 7.42 0.09 9.32
N THR A 150 6.75 -0.03 8.19
CA THR A 150 7.09 0.65 6.94
C THR A 150 5.84 1.35 6.42
N THR A 151 6.00 2.59 6.00
CA THR A 151 4.92 3.40 5.44
C THR A 151 5.36 3.97 4.09
N PRO A 152 4.53 3.86 3.05
CA PRO A 152 4.85 4.46 1.76
C PRO A 152 4.75 5.97 1.80
N PHE A 153 5.37 6.63 0.83
CA PHE A 153 5.11 8.03 0.59
C PHE A 153 3.70 8.24 0.01
N THR A 154 3.13 9.38 0.34
CA THR A 154 1.88 9.88 -0.23
C THR A 154 2.06 11.33 -0.71
N THR A 155 1.22 11.78 -1.61
CA THR A 155 1.21 13.20 -2.02
C THR A 155 0.58 14.11 -0.96
N CYS A 156 -0.32 13.56 -0.13
CA CYS A 156 -1.03 14.27 0.92
C CYS A 156 -0.87 13.53 2.24
N GLY A 157 -0.39 14.17 3.26
CA GLY A 157 -0.18 13.57 4.57
C GLY A 157 0.70 14.41 5.47
N THR A 158 1.08 13.82 6.62
CA THR A 158 2.00 14.46 7.56
C THR A 158 3.43 14.04 7.29
N ILE A 159 3.96 13.12 8.08
CA ILE A 159 5.38 12.70 8.02
C ILE A 159 5.74 11.86 6.79
N CYS A 160 4.78 11.34 6.05
CA CYS A 160 5.00 10.53 4.85
C CYS A 160 4.65 11.27 3.54
N SER A 161 4.32 12.57 3.60
CA SER A 161 4.07 13.36 2.40
C SER A 161 5.37 13.64 1.64
N PHE A 162 5.27 13.62 0.30
CA PHE A 162 6.39 13.77 -0.60
C PHE A 162 6.02 14.68 -1.78
N PRO A 163 6.92 15.57 -2.26
CA PRO A 163 8.31 15.77 -1.81
C PRO A 163 8.45 16.59 -0.52
N ASP A 164 7.47 17.44 -0.19
CA ASP A 164 7.51 18.28 1.01
C ASP A 164 6.73 17.61 2.16
N PHE A 165 7.37 17.47 3.32
CA PHE A 165 6.74 16.92 4.52
C PHE A 165 5.64 17.84 5.07
N CYS A 166 4.58 17.23 5.61
CA CYS A 166 3.45 17.93 6.23
C CYS A 166 2.75 18.92 5.29
N ARG A 167 2.69 18.61 4.00
CA ARG A 167 2.05 19.42 2.98
C ARG A 167 1.30 18.56 1.98
N ASP A 168 0.27 19.17 1.37
CA ASP A 168 -0.34 18.63 0.17
C ASP A 168 0.54 18.98 -1.03
N ASN A 169 1.04 17.95 -1.67
CA ASN A 169 1.94 18.08 -2.80
C ASN A 169 1.19 17.86 -4.11
N LYS A 170 1.38 18.77 -5.06
CA LYS A 170 0.75 18.69 -6.38
C LYS A 170 1.64 18.10 -7.46
N LEU A 171 2.83 17.59 -7.06
CA LEU A 171 3.86 17.16 -8.02
C LEU A 171 3.37 16.09 -9.00
N PHE A 172 2.45 15.24 -8.56
CA PHE A 172 1.93 14.12 -9.34
C PHE A 172 0.48 14.33 -9.80
N GLU A 173 -0.06 15.56 -9.65
CA GLU A 173 -1.42 15.88 -10.05
C GLU A 173 -1.65 15.60 -11.54
N GLY A 174 -2.62 14.74 -11.84
CA GLY A 174 -2.94 14.34 -13.22
C GLY A 174 -2.02 13.27 -13.85
N MET A 175 -1.02 12.77 -13.13
CA MET A 175 -0.21 11.64 -13.61
C MET A 175 -0.85 10.31 -13.21
N PRO A 176 -0.93 9.33 -14.12
CA PRO A 176 -1.42 8.00 -13.77
C PRO A 176 -0.43 7.27 -12.84
N LEU A 177 -0.95 6.40 -11.98
CA LEU A 177 -0.14 5.66 -10.99
C LEU A 177 1.04 4.93 -11.60
N TRP A 178 0.86 4.27 -12.76
CA TRP A 178 1.92 3.51 -13.41
C TRP A 178 3.11 4.41 -13.86
N GLU A 179 2.85 5.65 -14.25
CA GLU A 179 3.92 6.58 -14.65
C GLU A 179 4.70 7.05 -13.42
N ILE A 180 3.99 7.38 -12.34
CA ILE A 180 4.60 7.73 -11.05
C ILE A 180 5.44 6.55 -10.55
N ASP A 181 4.88 5.35 -10.58
CA ASP A 181 5.55 4.15 -10.11
C ASP A 181 6.83 3.84 -10.90
N ASP A 182 6.79 3.97 -12.22
CA ASP A 182 7.98 3.77 -13.08
C ASP A 182 9.11 4.74 -12.74
N GLU A 183 8.80 6.02 -12.49
CA GLU A 183 9.81 6.99 -12.06
C GLU A 183 10.44 6.61 -10.71
N PHE A 184 9.63 6.20 -9.74
CA PHE A 184 10.14 5.80 -8.42
C PHE A 184 10.91 4.48 -8.43
N ARG A 185 10.59 3.54 -9.32
CA ARG A 185 11.37 2.30 -9.50
C ARG A 185 12.78 2.55 -10.00
N MET A 186 13.02 3.71 -10.62
CA MET A 186 14.34 4.11 -11.12
C MET A 186 15.22 4.74 -10.03
N ILE A 187 14.64 5.12 -8.90
CA ILE A 187 15.35 5.73 -7.78
C ILE A 187 16.00 4.64 -6.93
N ARG A 188 17.22 4.88 -6.50
CA ARG A 188 17.89 4.00 -5.55
C ARG A 188 17.21 4.16 -4.19
N PRO A 189 16.59 3.11 -3.63
CA PRO A 189 15.84 3.26 -2.40
C PRO A 189 16.79 3.59 -1.25
N GLN A 190 16.48 4.67 -0.54
CA GLN A 190 17.00 4.94 0.78
C GLN A 190 15.82 4.87 1.76
N TYR A 191 16.00 4.14 2.84
CA TYR A 191 14.98 3.97 3.86
C TYR A 191 15.36 4.82 5.08
N PRO A 192 14.85 6.07 5.21
CA PRO A 192 15.09 6.81 6.43
C PRO A 192 14.37 6.08 7.56
N ALA A 193 15.13 5.71 8.59
CA ALA A 193 14.57 5.16 9.81
C ALA A 193 14.30 6.31 10.78
N MET A 194 13.07 6.40 11.26
CA MET A 194 12.73 7.28 12.39
C MET A 194 12.67 6.43 13.65
N PRO A 195 13.31 6.86 14.75
CA PRO A 195 13.10 6.25 16.05
C PRO A 195 11.63 6.36 16.46
N THR A 196 11.04 5.28 16.89
CA THR A 196 9.69 5.21 17.47
C THR A 196 9.79 5.05 18.96
#